data_b3cb0d329446d8d43931673d3987255e
#
_entry.id   b3cb0d329446d8d43931673d3987255e
#
_cell.length_a   1.000
_cell.length_b   1.000
_cell.length_c   1.000
_cell.angle_alpha   90.00
_cell.angle_beta   90.00
_cell.angle_gamma   90.00
#
_symmetry.space_group_name_H-M   'P 1'
#
loop_
_entity.id
_entity.type
_entity.pdbx_description
1 polymer ?
#
loop_
_entity_poly.entity_id
_entity_poly.type
_entity_poly.pdbx_seq_one_letter_code
_entity_poly.pdbx_strand_id
1 'polypeptide(L)'
;VFTLNKELPFPLLPRRIAIITSPTAAGYEDFMNQLTRNKGGYPFYTKLFPALMQGERTEASVIAALDRIYQHQDLFDVVVIIRGGGATSDLNSFDSYLLAANCAQFPLPIITGIGHERDDTVVDLVAHTRMKTPTAVAEFLISRMDSVGEELESLRQDVSLLAMDILS
;
A
#
# COMPACT_ATOMS: atom_id res chain seq x y z
N VAL A 1 3.57 -24.24 -4.80
CA VAL A 1 4.20 -23.10 -5.47
C VAL A 1 3.49 -21.84 -5.06
N PHE A 2 4.21 -20.88 -4.53
CA PHE A 2 3.64 -19.58 -4.19
C PHE A 2 4.23 -18.50 -5.10
N THR A 3 3.44 -17.45 -5.34
CA THR A 3 3.88 -16.30 -6.11
C THR A 3 4.51 -15.28 -5.17
N LEU A 4 5.71 -14.79 -5.50
CA LEU A 4 6.37 -13.75 -4.72
C LEU A 4 5.55 -12.45 -4.77
N ASN A 5 5.61 -11.68 -3.68
CA ASN A 5 4.83 -10.45 -3.55
C ASN A 5 5.02 -9.50 -4.73
N LYS A 6 6.25 -9.33 -5.21
CA LYS A 6 6.56 -8.51 -6.38
C LYS A 6 5.85 -8.94 -7.65
N GLU A 7 5.53 -10.21 -7.76
CA GLU A 7 4.95 -10.81 -8.96
C GLU A 7 3.43 -10.88 -8.92
N LEU A 8 2.83 -10.53 -7.77
CA LEU A 8 1.38 -10.52 -7.64
C LEU A 8 0.77 -9.48 -8.58
N PRO A 9 -0.39 -9.77 -9.21
CA PRO A 9 -1.09 -8.75 -9.95
C PRO A 9 -1.58 -7.67 -9.00
N PHE A 10 -1.44 -6.40 -9.39
CA PHE A 10 -1.94 -5.32 -8.57
C PHE A 10 -3.45 -5.19 -8.78
N PRO A 11 -4.25 -5.01 -7.70
CA PRO A 11 -5.70 -4.87 -7.82
C PRO A 11 -6.07 -3.68 -8.70
N LEU A 12 -7.08 -3.85 -9.53
CA LEU A 12 -7.57 -2.78 -10.39
C LEU A 12 -8.08 -1.59 -9.56
N LEU A 13 -8.82 -1.89 -8.49
CA LEU A 13 -9.37 -0.89 -7.57
C LEU A 13 -8.88 -1.17 -6.16
N PRO A 14 -7.74 -0.61 -5.74
CA PRO A 14 -7.16 -0.87 -4.41
C PRO A 14 -7.88 -0.05 -3.32
N ARG A 15 -9.12 -0.38 -3.04
CA ARG A 15 -9.97 0.38 -2.13
C ARG A 15 -9.90 -0.05 -0.67
N ARG A 16 -9.62 -1.33 -0.43
CA ARG A 16 -9.62 -1.92 0.91
C ARG A 16 -8.18 -2.12 1.36
N ILE A 17 -7.76 -1.31 2.33
CA ILE A 17 -6.35 -1.16 2.67
C ILE A 17 -6.11 -1.59 4.12
N ALA A 18 -5.21 -2.55 4.32
CA ALA A 18 -4.71 -2.89 5.64
C ALA A 18 -3.43 -2.07 5.87
N ILE A 19 -3.39 -1.32 6.95
CA ILE A 19 -2.28 -0.40 7.24
C ILE A 19 -1.50 -0.91 8.45
N ILE A 20 -0.19 -1.10 8.28
CA ILE A 20 0.72 -1.45 9.37
C ILE A 20 1.56 -0.24 9.68
N THR A 21 1.38 0.33 10.86
CA THR A 21 2.18 1.45 11.35
C THR A 21 1.92 1.66 12.83
N SER A 22 2.65 2.60 13.44
CA SER A 22 2.36 3.06 14.79
C SER A 22 1.17 4.03 14.75
N PRO A 23 0.17 3.87 15.64
CA PRO A 23 -1.00 4.75 15.64
C PRO A 23 -0.68 6.21 15.99
N THR A 24 0.47 6.46 16.63
CA THR A 24 0.90 7.80 16.99
C THR A 24 1.88 8.41 15.99
N ALA A 25 2.22 7.70 14.92
CA ALA A 25 3.17 8.18 13.93
C ALA A 25 2.57 9.33 13.11
N ALA A 26 3.35 10.41 12.93
CA ALA A 26 2.95 11.53 12.09
C ALA A 26 2.68 11.08 10.65
N GLY A 27 3.45 10.12 10.17
CA GLY A 27 3.26 9.56 8.83
C GLY A 27 1.91 8.90 8.62
N TYR A 28 1.35 8.28 9.66
CA TYR A 28 0.01 7.70 9.60
C TYR A 28 -1.06 8.78 9.40
N GLU A 29 -0.97 9.86 10.17
CA GLU A 29 -1.91 10.98 10.03
C GLU A 29 -1.81 11.62 8.65
N ASP A 30 -0.57 11.86 8.17
CA ASP A 30 -0.35 12.42 6.84
C ASP A 30 -0.92 11.51 5.75
N PHE A 31 -0.70 10.21 5.86
CA PHE A 31 -1.24 9.24 4.94
C PHE A 31 -2.77 9.28 4.89
N MET A 32 -3.41 9.25 6.06
CA MET A 32 -4.86 9.26 6.15
C MET A 32 -5.46 10.56 5.61
N ASN A 33 -4.83 11.71 5.94
CA ASN A 33 -5.29 12.99 5.43
C ASN A 33 -5.22 13.06 3.90
N GLN A 34 -4.11 12.62 3.33
CA GLN A 34 -3.92 12.61 1.88
C GLN A 34 -4.94 11.68 1.21
N LEU A 35 -5.14 10.50 1.77
CA LEU A 35 -6.02 9.50 1.21
C LEU A 35 -7.49 9.93 1.25
N THR A 36 -7.94 10.50 2.39
CA THR A 36 -9.35 10.88 2.56
C THR A 36 -9.72 12.16 1.84
N ARG A 37 -8.74 13.03 1.55
CA ARG A 37 -8.96 14.30 0.87
C ARG A 37 -8.69 14.24 -0.64
N ASN A 38 -8.76 13.06 -1.23
CA ASN A 38 -8.49 12.94 -2.65
C ASN A 38 -9.52 13.71 -3.49
N LYS A 39 -9.04 14.34 -4.57
CA LYS A 39 -9.86 15.20 -5.43
C LYS A 39 -10.93 14.44 -6.20
N GLY A 40 -10.69 13.16 -6.47
CA GLY A 40 -11.65 12.33 -7.18
C GLY A 40 -12.82 11.87 -6.33
N GLY A 41 -12.79 12.12 -5.02
CA GLY A 41 -13.83 11.68 -4.11
C GLY A 41 -13.92 10.16 -3.96
N TYR A 42 -12.84 9.45 -4.23
CA TYR A 42 -12.85 7.98 -4.14
C TYR A 42 -12.95 7.53 -2.69
N PRO A 43 -13.84 6.58 -2.39
CA PRO A 43 -13.90 6.00 -1.04
C PRO A 43 -12.79 4.97 -0.86
N PHE A 44 -12.07 5.08 0.25
CA PHE A 44 -11.11 4.07 0.68
C PHE A 44 -11.53 3.53 2.03
N TYR A 45 -11.43 2.22 2.19
CA TYR A 45 -11.77 1.53 3.42
C TYR A 45 -10.48 1.05 4.06
N THR A 46 -10.16 1.58 5.23
CA THR A 46 -8.88 1.30 5.87
C THR A 46 -9.06 0.62 7.22
N LYS A 47 -8.12 -0.24 7.56
CA LYS A 47 -8.03 -0.85 8.88
C LYS A 47 -6.60 -0.76 9.36
N LEU A 48 -6.40 -0.14 10.52
CA LEU A 48 -5.09 -0.05 11.14
C LEU A 48 -4.77 -1.34 11.89
N PHE A 49 -3.59 -1.91 11.62
CA PHE A 49 -3.01 -3.00 12.38
C PHE A 49 -1.77 -2.44 13.06
N PRO A 50 -1.89 -2.00 14.32
CA PRO A 50 -0.79 -1.31 15.00
C PRO A 50 0.45 -2.18 15.12
N ALA A 51 1.61 -1.57 14.88
CA ALA A 51 2.89 -2.22 15.05
C ALA A 51 3.91 -1.22 15.55
N LEU A 52 4.93 -1.72 16.23
CA LEU A 52 6.07 -0.91 16.63
C LEU A 52 6.95 -0.70 15.39
N MET A 53 7.24 0.56 15.09
CA MET A 53 8.03 0.93 13.93
C MET A 53 9.45 1.34 14.29
N GLN A 54 9.82 1.27 15.56
CA GLN A 54 11.14 1.60 16.06
C GLN A 54 11.56 0.58 17.11
N GLY A 55 12.87 0.31 17.18
CA GLY A 55 13.45 -0.52 18.22
C GLY A 55 13.51 -2.00 17.86
N GLU A 56 13.99 -2.79 18.80
CA GLU A 56 14.27 -4.21 18.59
C GLU A 56 13.04 -5.07 18.38
N ARG A 57 11.88 -4.59 18.80
CA ARG A 57 10.62 -5.34 18.69
C ARG A 57 9.88 -5.12 17.36
N THR A 58 10.41 -4.28 16.49
CA THR A 58 9.76 -3.95 15.23
C THR A 58 9.53 -5.19 14.39
N GLU A 59 10.54 -6.02 14.21
CA GLU A 59 10.44 -7.26 13.42
C GLU A 59 9.27 -8.13 13.86
N ALA A 60 9.24 -8.50 15.13
CA ALA A 60 8.18 -9.35 15.66
C ALA A 60 6.81 -8.68 15.60
N SER A 61 6.76 -7.38 15.84
CA SER A 61 5.53 -6.60 15.85
C SER A 61 4.91 -6.52 14.44
N VAL A 62 5.72 -6.25 13.42
CA VAL A 62 5.24 -6.18 12.04
C VAL A 62 4.82 -7.56 11.53
N ILE A 63 5.58 -8.60 11.86
CA ILE A 63 5.21 -9.98 11.49
C ILE A 63 3.87 -10.35 12.12
N ALA A 64 3.67 -10.02 13.41
CA ALA A 64 2.39 -10.27 14.07
C ALA A 64 1.23 -9.54 13.39
N ALA A 65 1.46 -8.31 12.95
CA ALA A 65 0.45 -7.55 12.20
C ALA A 65 0.13 -8.24 10.86
N LEU A 66 1.15 -8.68 10.13
CA LEU A 66 0.96 -9.43 8.88
C LEU A 66 0.16 -10.71 9.12
N ASP A 67 0.43 -11.44 10.19
CA ASP A 67 -0.31 -12.65 10.54
C ASP A 67 -1.80 -12.36 10.78
N ARG A 68 -2.10 -11.26 11.49
CA ARG A 68 -3.48 -10.86 11.70
C ARG A 68 -4.19 -10.49 10.41
N ILE A 69 -3.50 -9.79 9.51
CA ILE A 69 -4.06 -9.45 8.20
C ILE A 69 -4.30 -10.73 7.39
N TYR A 70 -3.38 -11.67 7.45
CA TYR A 70 -3.51 -12.95 6.75
C TYR A 70 -4.80 -13.68 7.14
N GLN A 71 -5.15 -13.65 8.42
CA GLN A 71 -6.38 -14.28 8.91
C GLN A 71 -7.65 -13.65 8.33
N HIS A 72 -7.54 -12.43 7.81
CA HIS A 72 -8.66 -11.67 7.24
C HIS A 72 -8.34 -11.19 5.82
N GLN A 73 -7.49 -11.93 5.10
CA GLN A 73 -7.00 -11.49 3.79
C GLN A 73 -8.11 -11.21 2.78
N ASP A 74 -9.24 -11.89 2.88
CA ASP A 74 -10.38 -11.68 1.96
C ASP A 74 -11.02 -10.31 2.10
N LEU A 75 -10.73 -9.60 3.19
CA LEU A 75 -11.28 -8.27 3.45
C LEU A 75 -10.44 -7.14 2.86
N PHE A 76 -9.25 -7.45 2.35
CA PHE A 76 -8.31 -6.41 1.91
C PHE A 76 -7.82 -6.64 0.48
N ASP A 77 -7.49 -5.54 -0.18
CA ASP A 77 -6.91 -5.56 -1.53
C ASP A 77 -5.40 -5.40 -1.49
N VAL A 78 -4.89 -4.56 -0.59
CA VAL A 78 -3.47 -4.27 -0.44
C VAL A 78 -3.09 -4.08 1.02
N VAL A 79 -1.79 -4.23 1.29
CA VAL A 79 -1.20 -3.94 2.60
C VAL A 79 -0.25 -2.76 2.43
N VAL A 80 -0.31 -1.81 3.36
CA VAL A 80 0.57 -0.65 3.38
C VAL A 80 1.40 -0.70 4.66
N ILE A 81 2.73 -0.63 4.51
CA ILE A 81 3.65 -0.53 5.65
C ILE A 81 4.30 0.85 5.56
N ILE A 82 3.96 1.71 6.49
CA ILE A 82 4.44 3.09 6.47
C ILE A 82 5.10 3.46 7.78
N ARG A 83 6.11 4.32 7.68
CA ARG A 83 6.85 4.87 8.80
C ARG A 83 7.18 6.31 8.44
N GLY A 84 6.85 7.24 9.30
CA GLY A 84 7.16 8.66 9.08
C GLY A 84 8.04 9.19 10.19
N GLY A 85 9.11 9.89 9.81
CA GLY A 85 10.04 10.52 10.75
C GLY A 85 10.91 9.52 11.51
N GLY A 86 11.69 10.03 12.44
CA GLY A 86 12.57 9.23 13.28
C GLY A 86 13.98 9.12 12.73
N ALA A 87 14.86 8.49 13.51
CA ALA A 87 16.26 8.35 13.17
C ALA A 87 16.47 7.32 12.06
N THR A 88 17.48 7.56 11.22
CA THR A 88 17.83 6.62 10.15
C THR A 88 18.31 5.27 10.70
N SER A 89 18.85 5.24 11.91
CA SER A 89 19.26 3.99 12.57
C SER A 89 18.09 3.03 12.81
N ASP A 90 16.86 3.55 12.91
CA ASP A 90 15.68 2.72 13.12
C ASP A 90 15.29 1.93 11.88
N LEU A 91 15.82 2.27 10.72
CA LEU A 91 15.55 1.56 9.47
C LEU A 91 16.17 0.16 9.45
N ASN A 92 17.15 -0.11 10.31
CA ASN A 92 17.77 -1.44 10.39
C ASN A 92 16.77 -2.55 10.69
N SER A 93 15.68 -2.23 11.36
CA SER A 93 14.64 -3.21 11.66
C SER A 93 13.97 -3.74 10.39
N PHE A 94 14.01 -2.99 9.30
CA PHE A 94 13.46 -3.38 8.01
C PHE A 94 14.48 -4.07 7.10
N ASP A 95 15.70 -4.28 7.58
CA ASP A 95 16.70 -5.11 6.93
C ASP A 95 16.69 -6.55 7.43
N SER A 96 15.69 -6.92 8.22
CA SER A 96 15.52 -8.26 8.74
C SER A 96 15.13 -9.24 7.63
N TYR A 97 15.89 -10.32 7.51
CA TYR A 97 15.56 -11.38 6.56
C TYR A 97 14.27 -12.09 6.90
N LEU A 98 13.98 -12.28 8.20
CA LEU A 98 12.76 -12.93 8.62
C LEU A 98 11.54 -12.10 8.22
N LEU A 99 11.58 -10.80 8.48
CA LEU A 99 10.50 -9.89 8.08
C LEU A 99 10.38 -9.85 6.55
N ALA A 100 11.50 -9.74 5.84
CA ALA A 100 11.49 -9.73 4.39
C ALA A 100 10.91 -11.02 3.80
N ALA A 101 11.24 -12.17 4.38
CA ALA A 101 10.69 -13.46 3.93
C ALA A 101 9.17 -13.50 4.10
N ASN A 102 8.67 -13.00 5.24
CA ASN A 102 7.23 -12.90 5.46
C ASN A 102 6.54 -11.99 4.44
N CYS A 103 7.16 -10.85 4.14
CA CYS A 103 6.64 -9.92 3.13
C CYS A 103 6.68 -10.52 1.73
N ALA A 104 7.77 -11.19 1.36
CA ALA A 104 7.94 -11.79 0.04
C ALA A 104 6.90 -12.86 -0.24
N GLN A 105 6.46 -13.57 0.77
CA GLN A 105 5.49 -14.67 0.66
C GLN A 105 4.05 -14.24 0.93
N PHE A 106 3.83 -13.00 1.29
CA PHE A 106 2.50 -12.52 1.66
C PHE A 106 1.59 -12.51 0.42
N PRO A 107 0.32 -12.99 0.55
CA PRO A 107 -0.57 -13.16 -0.61
C PRO A 107 -1.24 -11.89 -1.11
N LEU A 108 -1.10 -10.76 -0.42
CA LEU A 108 -1.62 -9.47 -0.89
C LEU A 108 -0.44 -8.55 -1.24
N PRO A 109 -0.56 -7.73 -2.29
CA PRO A 109 0.51 -6.79 -2.61
C PRO A 109 0.81 -5.86 -1.44
N ILE A 110 2.09 -5.71 -1.14
CA ILE A 110 2.57 -4.82 -0.08
C ILE A 110 3.18 -3.59 -0.72
N ILE A 111 2.76 -2.42 -0.24
CA ILE A 111 3.32 -1.14 -0.63
C ILE A 111 4.04 -0.58 0.58
N THR A 112 5.31 -0.23 0.44
CA THR A 112 6.09 0.35 1.53
C THR A 112 6.25 1.86 1.35
N GLY A 113 6.21 2.57 2.49
CA GLY A 113 6.54 3.98 2.57
C GLY A 113 7.31 4.19 3.85
N ILE A 114 8.52 3.62 3.92
CA ILE A 114 9.31 3.54 5.15
C ILE A 114 10.12 4.82 5.40
N GLY A 115 10.39 5.58 4.35
CA GLY A 115 11.02 6.90 4.48
C GLY A 115 12.53 6.84 4.68
N HIS A 116 13.26 6.56 3.63
CA HIS A 116 14.72 6.62 3.63
C HIS A 116 15.18 7.36 2.37
N GLU A 117 16.34 7.99 2.48
CA GLU A 117 16.83 8.86 1.41
C GLU A 117 17.84 8.18 0.48
N ARG A 118 18.54 7.17 0.94
CA ARG A 118 19.67 6.58 0.19
C ARG A 118 19.39 5.18 -0.32
N ASP A 119 19.37 4.21 0.58
CA ASP A 119 19.30 2.80 0.21
C ASP A 119 17.96 2.19 0.61
N ASP A 120 17.50 1.26 -0.22
CA ASP A 120 16.31 0.50 0.10
C ASP A 120 16.60 -0.49 1.23
N THR A 121 15.64 -0.70 2.11
CA THR A 121 15.72 -1.79 3.08
C THR A 121 15.42 -3.11 2.37
N VAL A 122 15.75 -4.23 3.00
CA VAL A 122 15.47 -5.55 2.42
C VAL A 122 13.96 -5.72 2.23
N VAL A 123 13.14 -5.18 3.15
CA VAL A 123 11.67 -5.21 3.02
C VAL A 123 11.23 -4.47 1.76
N ASP A 124 11.81 -3.30 1.47
CA ASP A 124 11.51 -2.54 0.25
C ASP A 124 11.81 -3.35 -1.01
N LEU A 125 12.90 -4.11 -1.00
CA LEU A 125 13.33 -4.88 -2.16
C LEU A 125 12.39 -6.04 -2.49
N VAL A 126 11.70 -6.60 -1.50
CA VAL A 126 10.80 -7.74 -1.69
C VAL A 126 9.34 -7.35 -1.77
N ALA A 127 8.98 -6.13 -1.38
CA ALA A 127 7.62 -5.63 -1.46
C ALA A 127 7.18 -5.46 -2.91
N HIS A 128 5.89 -5.50 -3.15
CA HIS A 128 5.34 -5.29 -4.49
C HIS A 128 5.74 -3.92 -5.04
N THR A 129 5.55 -2.88 -4.24
CA THR A 129 5.83 -1.50 -4.65
C THR A 129 6.48 -0.76 -3.49
N ARG A 130 7.51 0.00 -3.81
CA ARG A 130 8.22 0.81 -2.82
C ARG A 130 8.02 2.28 -3.14
N MET A 131 7.59 3.06 -2.13
CA MET A 131 7.51 4.51 -2.18
C MET A 131 8.40 5.10 -1.09
N LYS A 132 8.75 6.36 -1.22
CA LYS A 132 9.69 7.00 -0.28
C LYS A 132 9.02 7.45 1.02
N THR A 133 7.76 7.86 0.95
CA THR A 133 7.06 8.49 2.08
C THR A 133 5.64 7.97 2.19
N PRO A 134 5.02 8.09 3.38
CA PRO A 134 3.61 7.75 3.55
C PRO A 134 2.68 8.51 2.59
N THR A 135 2.92 9.81 2.36
CA THR A 135 2.09 10.59 1.44
C THR A 135 2.25 10.11 0.00
N ALA A 136 3.46 9.68 -0.40
CA ALA A 136 3.67 9.11 -1.73
C ALA A 136 2.89 7.80 -1.92
N VAL A 137 2.75 6.99 -0.85
CA VAL A 137 1.92 5.78 -0.90
C VAL A 137 0.47 6.17 -1.15
N ALA A 138 -0.05 7.16 -0.43
CA ALA A 138 -1.42 7.62 -0.62
C ALA A 138 -1.65 8.14 -2.05
N GLU A 139 -0.72 8.94 -2.57
CA GLU A 139 -0.79 9.44 -3.94
C GLU A 139 -0.78 8.32 -4.97
N PHE A 140 0.03 7.30 -4.74
CA PHE A 140 0.07 6.12 -5.61
C PHE A 140 -1.29 5.42 -5.67
N LEU A 141 -1.92 5.19 -4.52
CA LEU A 141 -3.23 4.56 -4.46
C LEU A 141 -4.30 5.41 -5.15
N ILE A 142 -4.26 6.72 -4.94
CA ILE A 142 -5.19 7.64 -5.59
C ILE A 142 -4.99 7.63 -7.11
N SER A 143 -3.75 7.63 -7.57
CA SER A 143 -3.45 7.60 -9.00
C SER A 143 -3.95 6.33 -9.68
N ARG A 144 -3.94 5.20 -8.97
CA ARG A 144 -4.49 3.95 -9.51
C ARG A 144 -6.00 4.05 -9.70
N MET A 145 -6.69 4.73 -8.79
CA MET A 145 -8.12 4.99 -8.93
C MET A 145 -8.40 5.95 -10.08
N ASP A 146 -7.60 7.00 -10.23
CA ASP A 146 -7.71 7.96 -11.33
C ASP A 146 -7.56 7.26 -12.69
N SER A 147 -6.58 6.37 -12.83
CA SER A 147 -6.34 5.63 -14.07
C SER A 147 -7.56 4.82 -14.50
N VAL A 148 -8.20 4.14 -13.56
CA VAL A 148 -9.41 3.37 -13.85
C VAL A 148 -10.56 4.29 -14.25
N GLY A 149 -10.72 5.41 -13.54
CA GLY A 149 -11.74 6.41 -13.86
C GLY A 149 -11.60 6.97 -15.27
N GLU A 150 -10.38 7.30 -15.68
CA GLU A 150 -10.08 7.80 -17.01
C GLU A 150 -10.39 6.74 -18.09
N GLU A 151 -10.02 5.50 -17.83
CA GLU A 151 -10.29 4.40 -18.76
C GLU A 151 -11.78 4.16 -18.96
N LEU A 152 -12.54 4.18 -17.86
CA LEU A 152 -13.99 4.04 -17.91
C LEU A 152 -14.66 5.20 -18.68
N GLU A 153 -14.18 6.43 -18.46
CA GLU A 153 -14.70 7.59 -19.18
C GLU A 153 -14.42 7.50 -20.68
N SER A 154 -13.22 7.06 -21.05
CA SER A 154 -12.87 6.84 -22.44
C SER A 154 -13.78 5.81 -23.12
N LEU A 155 -14.03 4.69 -22.42
CA LEU A 155 -14.93 3.66 -22.93
C LEU A 155 -16.36 4.17 -23.07
N ARG A 156 -16.83 4.97 -22.10
CA ARG A 156 -18.15 5.59 -22.17
C ARG A 156 -18.29 6.47 -23.40
N GLN A 157 -17.27 7.28 -23.70
CA GLN A 157 -17.26 8.13 -24.87
C GLN A 157 -17.28 7.31 -26.17
N ASP A 158 -16.50 6.26 -26.23
CA ASP A 158 -16.45 5.38 -27.42
C ASP A 158 -17.82 4.73 -27.66
N VAL A 159 -18.48 4.25 -26.62
CA VAL A 159 -19.81 3.66 -26.73
C VAL A 159 -20.83 4.70 -27.21
N SER A 160 -20.76 5.94 -26.71
CA SER A 160 -21.64 7.02 -27.12
C SER A 160 -21.46 7.35 -28.60
N LEU A 161 -20.23 7.41 -29.08
CA LEU A 161 -19.94 7.68 -30.50
C LEU A 161 -20.46 6.56 -31.39
N LEU A 162 -20.28 5.31 -31.00
CA LEU A 162 -20.80 4.16 -31.74
C LEU A 162 -22.33 4.19 -31.79
N ALA A 163 -22.99 4.53 -30.70
CA ALA A 163 -24.44 4.66 -30.63
C ALA A 163 -24.94 5.75 -31.58
N MET A 164 -24.23 6.88 -31.68
CA MET A 164 -24.58 7.97 -32.58
C MET A 164 -24.44 7.55 -34.04
N ASP A 165 -23.39 6.80 -34.39
CA ASP A 165 -23.21 6.27 -35.72
C ASP A 165 -24.33 5.33 -36.13
N ILE A 166 -24.80 4.49 -35.24
CA ILE A 166 -25.88 3.54 -35.49
C ILE A 166 -27.20 4.29 -35.72
N LEU A 167 -27.43 5.38 -35.00
CA LEU A 167 -28.66 6.16 -35.10
C LEU A 167 -28.68 7.15 -36.27
N SER A 168 -27.53 7.43 -36.83
CA SER A 168 -27.46 8.29 -38.02
C SER A 168 -27.62 7.48 -39.27
#